data_79c97a922b898195d2070720b9661f32
#
_entry.id   79c97a922b898195d2070720b9661f32
#
_cell.length_a   1.000
_cell.length_b   1.000
_cell.length_c   1.000
_cell.angle_alpha   90.00
_cell.angle_beta   90.00
_cell.angle_gamma   90.00
#
_symmetry.space_group_name_H-M   'P 1'
#
loop_
_entity.id
_entity.type
_entity.pdbx_description
1 polymer ?
#
loop_
_entity_poly.entity_id
_entity_poly.type
_entity_poly.pdbx_seq_one_letter_code
_entity_poly.pdbx_strand_id
1 'polypeptide(L)'
;AGIASQAPRPDPAAVQAWYLRHQAQFMRPEQRLTRHLLLTVDGDDQAVYSRIRELHGQIEASREAFAPLAQRHSHCPSALDGGRLGWIGRGLLYPQLEEALFALVENALSAPVASELGWHLIWCEAIRPAAPMTPEQALESARDYLSQQSQRRHQRQWLAEMLARQPGLCG
;
A
#
# COMPACT_ATOMS: atom_id res chain seq x y z
N ALA A 1 -2.07 -15.60 -35.72
CA ALA A 1 -2.95 -14.63 -35.61
C ALA A 1 -2.93 -13.98 -34.26
N GLY A 2 -2.31 -12.81 -34.14
CA GLY A 2 -2.33 -12.05 -32.90
C GLY A 2 -2.01 -12.88 -31.66
N ILE A 3 -1.25 -13.88 -31.83
CA ILE A 3 -1.10 -14.94 -30.84
C ILE A 3 -0.26 -14.48 -29.69
N ALA A 4 0.53 -13.46 -29.94
CA ALA A 4 1.29 -12.84 -28.87
C ALA A 4 0.38 -12.01 -27.95
N SER A 5 -0.66 -11.41 -28.54
CA SER A 5 -1.73 -10.81 -27.74
C SER A 5 -2.70 -11.87 -27.25
N GLN A 6 -2.58 -13.04 -27.76
CA GLN A 6 -3.30 -14.22 -27.33
C GLN A 6 -2.39 -15.11 -26.48
N ALA A 7 -1.71 -14.53 -25.50
CA ALA A 7 -1.30 -15.33 -24.38
C ALA A 7 -2.54 -16.15 -24.02
N PRO A 8 -2.47 -17.47 -24.11
CA PRO A 8 -3.68 -18.28 -24.01
C PRO A 8 -4.39 -17.95 -22.73
N ARG A 9 -5.65 -17.61 -22.86
CA ARG A 9 -6.49 -17.52 -21.69
C ARG A 9 -6.34 -18.84 -20.96
N PRO A 10 -6.03 -18.81 -19.65
CA PRO A 10 -5.90 -20.06 -18.92
C PRO A 10 -7.15 -20.89 -19.12
N ASP A 11 -6.97 -22.16 -19.45
CA ASP A 11 -8.07 -23.10 -19.55
C ASP A 11 -8.82 -23.10 -18.22
N PRO A 12 -10.15 -22.94 -18.20
CA PRO A 12 -10.93 -22.96 -16.97
C PRO A 12 -10.64 -24.16 -16.07
N ALA A 13 -10.42 -25.32 -16.66
CA ALA A 13 -10.06 -26.53 -15.89
C ALA A 13 -8.69 -26.40 -15.23
N ALA A 14 -7.72 -25.79 -15.92
CA ALA A 14 -6.38 -25.57 -15.38
C ALA A 14 -6.42 -24.55 -14.23
N VAL A 15 -7.21 -23.48 -14.36
CA VAL A 15 -7.39 -22.48 -13.32
C VAL A 15 -8.01 -23.09 -12.08
N GLN A 16 -9.04 -23.91 -12.25
CA GLN A 16 -9.71 -24.57 -11.15
C GLN A 16 -8.79 -25.56 -10.42
N ALA A 17 -8.00 -26.33 -11.17
CA ALA A 17 -7.02 -27.25 -10.61
C ALA A 17 -5.95 -26.50 -9.83
N TRP A 18 -5.50 -25.38 -10.34
CA TRP A 18 -4.52 -24.54 -9.66
C TRP A 18 -5.10 -23.95 -8.36
N TYR A 19 -6.33 -23.47 -8.42
CA TYR A 19 -7.04 -22.96 -7.24
C TYR A 19 -7.14 -24.02 -6.14
N LEU A 20 -7.54 -25.24 -6.48
CA LEU A 20 -7.69 -26.32 -5.51
C LEU A 20 -6.36 -26.67 -4.83
N ARG A 21 -5.26 -26.56 -5.55
CA ARG A 21 -3.92 -26.80 -4.98
C ARG A 21 -3.42 -25.66 -4.12
N HIS A 22 -3.95 -24.45 -4.32
CA HIS A 22 -3.45 -23.23 -3.66
C HIS A 22 -4.51 -22.55 -2.80
N GLN A 23 -5.52 -23.27 -2.34
CA GLN A 23 -6.63 -22.70 -1.58
C GLN A 23 -6.19 -21.86 -0.39
N ALA A 24 -5.14 -22.28 0.32
CA ALA A 24 -4.64 -21.55 1.47
C ALA A 24 -4.10 -20.15 1.11
N GLN A 25 -3.78 -19.92 -0.15
CA GLN A 25 -3.27 -18.64 -0.64
C GLN A 25 -4.38 -17.67 -1.06
N PHE A 26 -5.62 -18.16 -1.15
CA PHE A 26 -6.76 -17.33 -1.58
C PHE A 26 -7.49 -16.74 -0.40
N MET A 27 -6.74 -15.99 0.37
CA MET A 27 -7.28 -15.14 1.42
C MET A 27 -7.27 -13.70 0.93
N ARG A 28 -8.36 -12.98 1.16
CA ARG A 28 -8.30 -11.52 1.03
C ARG A 28 -7.37 -11.02 2.13
N PRO A 29 -6.32 -10.28 1.78
CA PRO A 29 -5.39 -9.81 2.79
C PRO A 29 -6.06 -8.80 3.71
N GLU A 30 -5.53 -8.69 4.93
CA GLU A 30 -5.93 -7.65 5.86
C GLU A 30 -5.61 -6.28 5.25
N GLN A 31 -6.57 -5.37 5.34
CA GLN A 31 -6.41 -3.98 4.92
C GLN A 31 -6.86 -3.05 6.02
N ARG A 32 -6.27 -1.88 6.06
CA ARG A 32 -6.58 -0.86 7.05
C ARG A 32 -6.89 0.46 6.36
N LEU A 33 -8.01 1.06 6.74
CA LEU A 33 -8.37 2.38 6.25
C LEU A 33 -7.50 3.39 6.99
N THR A 34 -6.63 4.06 6.24
CA THR A 34 -5.48 4.75 6.80
C THR A 34 -5.51 6.23 6.49
N ARG A 35 -5.19 7.03 7.50
CA ARG A 35 -4.83 8.44 7.31
C ARG A 35 -3.40 8.64 7.78
N HIS A 36 -2.71 9.56 7.13
CA HIS A 36 -1.30 9.80 7.32
C HIS A 36 -1.01 11.29 7.34
N LEU A 37 -0.12 11.69 8.23
CA LEU A 37 0.38 13.06 8.33
C LEU A 37 1.89 13.01 8.42
N LEU A 38 2.58 13.79 7.60
CA LEU A 38 4.03 13.82 7.55
C LEU A 38 4.52 15.23 7.79
N LEU A 39 5.45 15.37 8.74
CA LEU A 39 6.27 16.57 8.87
C LEU A 39 7.69 16.21 8.49
N THR A 40 8.17 16.77 7.39
CA THR A 40 9.55 16.55 6.96
C THR A 40 10.51 17.28 7.88
N VAL A 41 11.66 16.67 8.12
CA VAL A 41 12.72 17.29 8.90
C VAL A 41 13.73 17.90 7.93
N ASP A 42 13.87 19.23 8.06
CA ASP A 42 14.87 19.98 7.30
C ASP A 42 15.55 20.92 8.31
N GLY A 43 16.56 20.39 9.00
CA GLY A 43 17.30 21.11 10.02
C GLY A 43 17.03 20.59 11.43
N ASP A 44 16.19 21.27 12.20
CA ASP A 44 15.98 20.96 13.61
C ASP A 44 14.95 19.83 13.82
N ASP A 45 15.47 18.63 14.06
CA ASP A 45 14.67 17.44 14.32
C ASP A 45 13.80 17.60 15.58
N GLN A 46 14.34 18.22 16.63
CA GLN A 46 13.60 18.39 17.87
C GLN A 46 12.41 19.32 17.73
N ALA A 47 12.54 20.39 16.96
CA ALA A 47 11.45 21.30 16.72
C ALA A 47 10.31 20.60 15.98
N VAL A 48 10.65 19.79 14.99
CA VAL A 48 9.67 19.01 14.23
C VAL A 48 9.00 17.96 15.11
N TYR A 49 9.77 17.29 15.94
CA TYR A 49 9.25 16.29 16.88
C TYR A 49 8.26 16.93 17.87
N SER A 50 8.61 18.09 18.43
CA SER A 50 7.72 18.82 19.34
C SER A 50 6.41 19.18 18.65
N ARG A 51 6.50 19.61 17.40
CA ARG A 51 5.33 19.97 16.62
C ARG A 51 4.43 18.78 16.33
N ILE A 52 5.02 17.63 15.94
CA ILE A 52 4.21 16.46 15.68
C ILE A 52 3.55 15.93 16.95
N ARG A 53 4.18 16.09 18.08
CA ARG A 53 3.60 15.74 19.36
C ARG A 53 2.40 16.62 19.72
N GLU A 54 2.47 17.92 19.41
CA GLU A 54 1.33 18.81 19.57
C GLU A 54 0.15 18.37 18.71
N LEU A 55 0.43 18.07 17.43
CA LEU A 55 -0.60 17.59 16.54
C LEU A 55 -1.18 16.26 17.02
N HIS A 56 -0.33 15.37 17.51
CA HIS A 56 -0.75 14.11 18.09
C HIS A 56 -1.74 14.32 19.23
N GLY A 57 -1.43 15.22 20.15
CA GLY A 57 -2.31 15.53 21.29
C GLY A 57 -3.67 16.04 20.86
N GLN A 58 -3.70 16.90 19.85
CA GLN A 58 -4.96 17.43 19.31
C GLN A 58 -5.81 16.36 18.65
N ILE A 59 -5.17 15.48 17.90
CA ILE A 59 -5.86 14.39 17.20
C ILE A 59 -6.31 13.31 18.19
N GLU A 60 -5.50 13.05 19.20
CA GLU A 60 -5.86 12.08 20.23
C GLU A 60 -7.11 12.53 20.99
N ALA A 61 -7.23 13.82 21.24
CA ALA A 61 -8.42 14.40 21.86
C ALA A 61 -9.64 14.32 20.94
N SER A 62 -9.44 14.47 19.62
CA SER A 62 -10.50 14.38 18.62
C SER A 62 -9.95 13.91 17.29
N ARG A 63 -10.37 12.73 16.85
CA ARG A 63 -9.96 12.17 15.54
C ARG A 63 -10.39 13.05 14.37
N GLU A 64 -11.47 13.81 14.54
CA GLU A 64 -11.97 14.73 13.52
C GLU A 64 -10.97 15.85 13.20
N ALA A 65 -10.06 16.15 14.11
CA ALA A 65 -9.01 17.13 13.90
C ALA A 65 -7.96 16.66 12.86
N PHE A 66 -7.88 15.39 12.58
CA PHE A 66 -6.83 14.86 11.69
C PHE A 66 -6.87 15.49 10.30
N ALA A 67 -8.04 15.46 9.67
CA ALA A 67 -8.17 15.95 8.29
C ALA A 67 -7.78 17.43 8.16
N PRO A 68 -8.31 18.38 8.94
CA PRO A 68 -7.91 19.76 8.82
C PRO A 68 -6.45 20.01 9.19
N LEU A 69 -5.91 19.29 10.17
CA LEU A 69 -4.50 19.42 10.53
C LEU A 69 -3.57 18.88 9.45
N ALA A 70 -3.95 17.76 8.81
CA ALA A 70 -3.19 17.21 7.69
C ALA A 70 -3.22 18.19 6.51
N GLN A 71 -4.37 18.75 6.19
CA GLN A 71 -4.48 19.72 5.10
C GLN A 71 -3.61 20.95 5.35
N ARG A 72 -3.50 21.37 6.58
CA ARG A 72 -2.77 22.59 6.94
C ARG A 72 -1.27 22.36 7.11
N HIS A 73 -0.86 21.21 7.63
CA HIS A 73 0.51 20.99 8.10
C HIS A 73 1.26 19.84 7.40
N SER A 74 0.58 18.85 6.87
CA SER A 74 1.24 17.70 6.30
C SER A 74 1.99 18.04 5.00
N HIS A 75 3.19 17.52 4.87
CA HIS A 75 4.03 17.70 3.68
C HIS A 75 3.84 16.56 2.66
N CYS A 76 2.96 15.62 2.95
CA CYS A 76 2.63 14.55 2.02
C CYS A 76 1.56 15.01 1.02
N PRO A 77 1.60 14.56 -0.26
CA PRO A 77 0.54 14.89 -1.21
C PRO A 77 -0.87 14.52 -0.74
N SER A 78 -1.01 13.51 0.10
CA SER A 78 -2.30 13.14 0.69
C SER A 78 -2.91 14.23 1.57
N ALA A 79 -2.13 15.26 1.93
CA ALA A 79 -2.61 16.38 2.74
C ALA A 79 -3.85 17.03 2.12
N LEU A 80 -3.90 17.15 0.81
CA LEU A 80 -5.04 17.74 0.10
C LEU A 80 -6.34 16.99 0.36
N ASP A 81 -6.24 15.69 0.65
CA ASP A 81 -7.37 14.82 0.96
C ASP A 81 -7.48 14.52 2.45
N GLY A 82 -7.00 15.43 3.30
CA GLY A 82 -7.03 15.25 4.76
C GLY A 82 -6.15 14.13 5.26
N GLY A 83 -5.11 13.78 4.52
CA GLY A 83 -4.20 12.70 4.86
C GLY A 83 -4.68 11.32 4.47
N ARG A 84 -5.79 11.21 3.77
CA ARG A 84 -6.40 9.92 3.44
C ARG A 84 -5.57 9.14 2.43
N LEU A 85 -5.14 7.95 2.82
CA LEU A 85 -4.46 7.01 1.94
C LEU A 85 -5.40 5.91 1.40
N GLY A 86 -6.55 5.72 2.06
CA GLY A 86 -7.49 4.66 1.72
C GLY A 86 -7.13 3.33 2.40
N TRP A 87 -7.59 2.25 1.81
CA TRP A 87 -7.34 0.91 2.33
C TRP A 87 -5.93 0.46 1.97
N ILE A 88 -5.12 0.24 2.99
CA ILE A 88 -3.70 -0.10 2.84
C ILE A 88 -3.46 -1.53 3.30
N GLY A 89 -2.89 -2.33 2.41
CA GLY A 89 -2.38 -3.66 2.73
C GLY A 89 -0.90 -3.64 3.02
N ARG A 90 -0.35 -4.80 3.40
CA ARG A 90 1.08 -4.92 3.63
C ARG A 90 1.86 -4.78 2.32
N GLY A 91 3.05 -4.22 2.40
CA GLY A 91 3.94 -4.05 1.24
C GLY A 91 3.77 -2.74 0.49
N LEU A 92 2.86 -1.85 0.93
CA LEU A 92 2.61 -0.56 0.26
C LEU A 92 3.32 0.61 0.90
N LEU A 93 3.61 0.54 2.19
CA LEU A 93 4.25 1.62 2.94
C LEU A 93 5.70 1.28 3.27
N TYR A 94 6.47 2.28 3.70
CA TYR A 94 7.77 2.04 4.28
C TYR A 94 7.63 1.08 5.48
N PRO A 95 8.64 0.23 5.74
CA PRO A 95 8.54 -0.77 6.81
C PRO A 95 8.18 -0.20 8.18
N GLN A 96 8.71 0.96 8.53
CA GLN A 96 8.42 1.62 9.82
C GLN A 96 6.94 2.02 9.92
N LEU A 97 6.39 2.53 8.83
CA LEU A 97 4.99 2.95 8.78
C LEU A 97 4.06 1.75 8.76
N GLU A 98 4.41 0.72 8.02
CA GLU A 98 3.63 -0.51 7.96
C GLU A 98 3.55 -1.17 9.33
N GLU A 99 4.69 -1.31 10.01
CA GLU A 99 4.74 -1.89 11.35
C GLU A 99 3.85 -1.11 12.32
N ALA A 100 3.93 0.21 12.29
CA ALA A 100 3.10 1.05 13.14
C ALA A 100 1.61 0.90 12.82
N LEU A 101 1.25 0.92 11.54
CA LEU A 101 -0.14 0.80 11.11
C LEU A 101 -0.76 -0.53 11.52
N PHE A 102 -0.05 -1.63 11.28
CA PHE A 102 -0.59 -2.96 11.53
C PHE A 102 -0.52 -3.37 13.00
N ALA A 103 0.12 -2.56 13.83
CA ALA A 103 0.09 -2.72 15.30
C ALA A 103 -1.10 -1.98 15.94
N LEU A 104 -1.77 -1.08 15.22
CA LEU A 104 -2.87 -0.30 15.76
C LEU A 104 -4.15 -1.13 15.81
N VAL A 105 -4.95 -0.88 16.85
CA VAL A 105 -6.34 -1.33 16.87
C VAL A 105 -7.20 -0.35 16.07
N GLU A 106 -8.43 -0.74 15.79
CA GLU A 106 -9.35 0.11 15.05
C GLU A 106 -9.57 1.45 15.76
N ASN A 107 -9.54 2.52 14.99
CA ASN A 107 -9.67 3.91 15.44
C ASN A 107 -8.50 4.42 16.29
N ALA A 108 -7.40 3.70 16.35
CA ALA A 108 -6.23 4.13 17.11
C ALA A 108 -5.31 5.04 16.30
N LEU A 109 -4.67 5.95 16.99
CA LEU A 109 -3.65 6.85 16.45
C LEU A 109 -2.27 6.36 16.89
N SER A 110 -1.31 6.33 15.97
CA SER A 110 0.05 5.93 16.30
C SER A 110 0.76 7.00 17.13
N ALA A 111 1.75 6.58 17.91
CA ALA A 111 2.78 7.49 18.38
C ALA A 111 3.55 8.06 17.18
N PRO A 112 4.26 9.19 17.33
CA PRO A 112 5.09 9.68 16.23
C PRO A 112 6.06 8.62 15.74
N VAL A 113 6.09 8.40 14.43
CA VAL A 113 6.93 7.39 13.78
C VAL A 113 8.01 8.09 12.97
N ALA A 114 9.26 7.73 13.18
CA ALA A 114 10.39 8.28 12.45
C ALA A 114 10.64 7.51 11.16
N SER A 115 10.97 8.23 10.10
CA SER A 115 11.47 7.66 8.87
C SER A 115 12.56 8.57 8.29
N GLU A 116 13.12 8.18 7.16
CA GLU A 116 14.11 9.01 6.46
C GLU A 116 13.55 10.38 6.04
N LEU A 117 12.23 10.46 5.85
CA LEU A 117 11.58 11.70 5.44
C LEU A 117 11.32 12.66 6.59
N GLY A 118 11.09 12.13 7.79
CA GLY A 118 10.75 12.93 8.95
C GLY A 118 9.89 12.18 9.93
N TRP A 119 8.91 12.88 10.51
CA TRP A 119 8.01 12.32 11.52
C TRP A 119 6.62 12.13 10.95
N HIS A 120 6.01 11.01 11.28
CA HIS A 120 4.70 10.61 10.76
C HIS A 120 3.71 10.37 11.89
N LEU A 121 2.45 10.66 11.62
CA LEU A 121 1.31 10.18 12.42
C LEU A 121 0.43 9.34 11.51
N ILE A 122 -0.04 8.21 12.04
CA ILE A 122 -0.90 7.29 11.32
C ILE A 122 -2.14 7.04 12.15
N TRP A 123 -3.28 7.15 11.51
CA TRP A 123 -4.57 6.82 12.10
C TRP A 123 -5.18 5.66 11.34
N CYS A 124 -5.43 4.56 12.05
CA CYS A 124 -6.15 3.41 11.52
C CYS A 124 -7.63 3.60 11.77
N GLU A 125 -8.36 4.11 10.77
CA GLU A 125 -9.78 4.41 10.93
C GLU A 125 -10.63 3.15 11.05
N ALA A 126 -10.30 2.13 10.27
CA ALA A 126 -11.04 0.87 10.23
C ALA A 126 -10.14 -0.26 9.79
N ILE A 127 -10.51 -1.47 10.17
CA ILE A 127 -9.79 -2.68 9.81
C ILE A 127 -10.71 -3.58 9.01
N ARG A 128 -10.23 -4.04 7.87
CA ARG A 128 -10.85 -5.10 7.10
C ARG A 128 -10.01 -6.34 7.31
N PRO A 129 -10.46 -7.30 8.13
CA PRO A 129 -9.65 -8.47 8.43
C PRO A 129 -9.39 -9.33 7.20
N ALA A 130 -8.30 -10.08 7.23
CA ALA A 130 -8.08 -11.12 6.24
C ALA A 130 -9.25 -12.10 6.29
N ALA A 131 -9.74 -12.52 5.14
CA ALA A 131 -10.87 -13.40 5.04
C ALA A 131 -10.72 -14.32 3.83
N PRO A 132 -11.29 -15.54 3.89
CA PRO A 132 -11.31 -16.40 2.71
C PRO A 132 -12.02 -15.72 1.54
N MET A 133 -11.46 -15.85 0.36
CA MET A 133 -12.13 -15.43 -0.85
C MET A 133 -13.28 -16.37 -1.16
N THR A 134 -14.37 -15.82 -1.77
CA THR A 134 -15.38 -16.68 -2.37
C THR A 134 -14.75 -17.44 -3.54
N PRO A 135 -15.30 -18.60 -3.94
CA PRO A 135 -14.77 -19.34 -5.08
C PRO A 135 -14.69 -18.48 -6.35
N GLU A 136 -15.66 -17.62 -6.58
CA GLU A 136 -15.66 -16.72 -7.73
C GLU A 136 -14.54 -15.70 -7.68
N GLN A 137 -14.33 -15.08 -6.53
CA GLN A 137 -13.25 -14.14 -6.32
C GLN A 137 -11.88 -14.80 -6.45
N ALA A 138 -11.75 -16.01 -5.93
CA ALA A 138 -10.51 -16.76 -6.01
C ALA A 138 -10.17 -17.15 -7.44
N LEU A 139 -11.15 -17.58 -8.23
CA LEU A 139 -10.94 -17.90 -9.63
C LEU A 139 -10.54 -16.67 -10.44
N GLU A 140 -11.18 -15.54 -10.17
CA GLU A 140 -10.82 -14.28 -10.82
C GLU A 140 -9.39 -13.85 -10.48
N SER A 141 -9.02 -13.92 -9.20
CA SER A 141 -7.65 -13.62 -8.74
C SER A 141 -6.62 -14.55 -9.35
N ALA A 142 -6.92 -15.84 -9.46
CA ALA A 142 -6.05 -16.82 -10.09
C ALA A 142 -5.83 -16.49 -11.56
N ARG A 143 -6.89 -16.13 -12.26
CA ARG A 143 -6.83 -15.72 -13.65
C ARG A 143 -5.97 -14.49 -13.84
N ASP A 144 -6.18 -13.48 -13.00
CA ASP A 144 -5.41 -12.25 -13.05
C ASP A 144 -3.92 -12.50 -12.75
N TYR A 145 -3.62 -13.33 -11.76
CA TYR A 145 -2.26 -13.68 -11.41
C TYR A 145 -1.52 -14.34 -12.57
N LEU A 146 -2.14 -15.33 -13.21
CA LEU A 146 -1.54 -16.03 -14.34
C LEU A 146 -1.36 -15.09 -15.54
N SER A 147 -2.33 -14.22 -15.77
CA SER A 147 -2.24 -13.21 -16.82
C SER A 147 -1.11 -12.21 -16.55
N GLN A 148 -0.97 -11.74 -15.32
CA GLN A 148 0.10 -10.81 -14.93
C GLN A 148 1.48 -11.44 -15.03
N GLN A 149 1.63 -12.71 -14.72
CA GLN A 149 2.90 -13.40 -14.89
C GLN A 149 3.36 -13.40 -16.35
N SER A 150 2.44 -13.65 -17.25
CA SER A 150 2.72 -13.60 -18.68
C SER A 150 3.15 -12.21 -19.13
N GLN A 151 2.44 -11.19 -18.66
CA GLN A 151 2.75 -9.78 -18.96
C GLN A 151 4.10 -9.35 -18.40
N ARG A 152 4.40 -9.72 -17.16
CA ARG A 152 5.67 -9.39 -16.52
C ARG A 152 6.85 -10.01 -17.25
N ARG A 153 6.70 -11.25 -17.70
CA ARG A 153 7.71 -11.93 -18.49
C ARG A 153 7.99 -11.21 -19.79
N HIS A 154 6.94 -10.76 -20.44
CA HIS A 154 7.02 -9.99 -21.67
C HIS A 154 7.67 -8.62 -21.45
N GLN A 155 7.29 -7.91 -20.39
CA GLN A 155 7.86 -6.61 -20.05
C GLN A 155 9.35 -6.70 -19.72
N ARG A 156 9.77 -7.72 -18.98
CA ARG A 156 11.18 -7.93 -18.67
C ARG A 156 12.00 -8.13 -19.92
N GLN A 157 11.48 -8.92 -20.85
CA GLN A 157 12.16 -9.18 -22.10
C GLN A 157 12.30 -7.91 -22.93
N TRP A 158 11.23 -7.14 -23.03
CA TRP A 158 11.23 -5.86 -23.74
C TRP A 158 12.21 -4.87 -23.09
N LEU A 159 12.20 -4.76 -21.79
CA LEU A 159 13.09 -3.86 -21.05
C LEU A 159 14.56 -4.27 -21.22
N ALA A 160 14.85 -5.56 -21.15
CA ALA A 160 16.19 -6.07 -21.36
C ALA A 160 16.71 -5.74 -22.77
N GLU A 161 15.86 -5.86 -23.78
CA GLU A 161 16.20 -5.48 -25.14
C GLU A 161 16.48 -3.99 -25.28
N MET A 162 15.63 -3.15 -24.64
CA MET A 162 15.84 -1.71 -24.64
C MET A 162 17.13 -1.31 -23.95
N LEU A 163 17.43 -1.89 -22.81
CA LEU A 163 18.67 -1.60 -22.07
C LEU A 163 19.91 -2.06 -22.84
N ALA A 164 19.80 -3.14 -23.59
CA ALA A 164 20.89 -3.60 -24.44
C ALA A 164 21.16 -2.65 -25.61
N ARG A 165 20.11 -2.00 -26.12
CA ARG A 165 20.24 -1.03 -27.22
C ARG A 165 20.71 0.33 -26.76
N GLN A 166 20.39 0.72 -25.53
CA GLN A 166 20.69 2.06 -25.00
C GLN A 166 21.27 1.93 -23.58
N PRO A 167 22.50 1.42 -23.45
CA PRO A 167 23.14 1.31 -22.16
C PRO A 167 23.33 2.68 -21.56
N GLY A 168 22.94 2.85 -20.30
CA GLY A 168 23.03 4.10 -19.58
C GLY A 168 21.75 4.89 -19.44
N LEU A 169 20.65 4.42 -20.00
CA LEU A 169 19.34 5.06 -19.92
C LEU A 169 18.77 4.99 -18.50
N CYS A 170 19.21 4.03 -17.70
CA CYS A 170 18.82 3.85 -16.32
C CYS A 170 20.01 4.01 -15.39
N GLY A 171 20.79 5.05 -15.63
CA GLY A 171 21.91 5.43 -14.76
C GLY A 171 21.47 5.94 -13.42
#